data_041ecc411e0df1e766504ae0a2d45673
#
_entry.id   041ecc411e0df1e766504ae0a2d45673
#
_cell.length_a   1.000
_cell.length_b   1.000
_cell.length_c   1.000
_cell.angle_alpha   90.00
_cell.angle_beta   90.00
_cell.angle_gamma   90.00
#
_symmetry.space_group_name_H-M   'P 1'
#
loop_
_entity.id
_entity.type
_entity.pdbx_description
1 polymer ?
#
loop_
_entity_poly.entity_id
_entity_poly.type
_entity_poly.pdbx_seq_one_letter_code
_entity_poly.pdbx_strand_id
1 'polypeptide(L)'
;MMGTSHAASGAAAWIALTATTLPALGAHELAPAAVLLGAPIAAGAALLPDADHHSATIAHSVPIAGRLAAGVVGAVSGGHRKGMHSLLAVLGVIVGMRFLGEVVWHPDGSAEPYHLGVAIAVAACTAFALKVLRIARRWPLAWAGGAALGAAAGFLAPAQTSWLPWCVGVGYLAHLAGDLLTTGGIPLLWPIRVRAPRWARRTPLLRRVWLRGGGIAVPVLGDTGSWREQALFAALSCYALWGVAAEATAVLAGGM
;
A
#
# COMPACT_ATOMS: atom_id res chain seq x y z
N MET A 1 -2.56 11.42 5.34
CA MET A 1 -3.94 10.90 5.64
C MET A 1 -3.89 9.96 6.83
N MET A 2 -5.05 9.50 7.34
CA MET A 2 -5.12 8.44 8.37
C MET A 2 -4.80 7.07 7.77
N GLY A 3 -4.27 6.14 8.57
CA GLY A 3 -3.92 4.80 8.09
C GLY A 3 -5.09 4.02 7.47
N THR A 4 -6.30 4.15 8.02
CA THR A 4 -7.52 3.55 7.44
C THR A 4 -7.84 4.10 6.05
N SER A 5 -7.66 5.41 5.85
CA SER A 5 -7.86 6.06 4.56
C SER A 5 -6.83 5.60 3.53
N HIS A 6 -5.56 5.45 3.92
CA HIS A 6 -4.52 4.90 3.06
C HIS A 6 -4.82 3.45 2.66
N ALA A 7 -5.20 2.59 3.60
CA ALA A 7 -5.53 1.21 3.30
C ALA A 7 -6.71 1.09 2.32
N ALA A 8 -7.79 1.87 2.54
CA ALA A 8 -8.93 1.89 1.64
C ALA A 8 -8.56 2.42 0.24
N SER A 9 -7.71 3.47 0.16
CA SER A 9 -7.27 4.00 -1.13
C SER A 9 -6.38 3.01 -1.90
N GLY A 10 -5.54 2.24 -1.21
CA GLY A 10 -4.74 1.18 -1.84
C GLY A 10 -5.61 0.09 -2.44
N ALA A 11 -6.59 -0.45 -1.69
CA ALA A 11 -7.53 -1.44 -2.20
C ALA A 11 -8.36 -0.90 -3.38
N ALA A 12 -8.91 0.31 -3.24
CA ALA A 12 -9.73 0.93 -4.28
C ALA A 12 -8.92 1.19 -5.57
N ALA A 13 -7.67 1.67 -5.44
CA ALA A 13 -6.79 1.89 -6.58
C ALA A 13 -6.46 0.59 -7.32
N TRP A 14 -6.18 -0.49 -6.58
CA TRP A 14 -5.94 -1.79 -7.18
C TRP A 14 -7.16 -2.28 -7.97
N ILE A 15 -8.34 -2.29 -7.35
CA ILE A 15 -9.59 -2.71 -7.99
C ILE A 15 -9.88 -1.83 -9.22
N ALA A 16 -9.74 -0.51 -9.12
CA ALA A 16 -9.96 0.40 -10.23
C ALA A 16 -9.06 0.12 -11.44
N LEU A 17 -7.84 -0.35 -11.22
CA LEU A 17 -6.88 -0.64 -12.29
C LEU A 17 -7.05 -2.03 -12.90
N THR A 18 -7.57 -3.01 -12.15
CA THR A 18 -7.48 -4.43 -12.52
C THR A 18 -8.82 -5.15 -12.68
N ALA A 19 -9.91 -4.61 -12.12
CA ALA A 19 -11.24 -5.23 -12.21
C ALA A 19 -11.81 -5.16 -13.62
N THR A 20 -12.54 -6.21 -14.01
CA THR A 20 -13.25 -6.33 -15.29
C THR A 20 -14.76 -6.18 -15.14
N THR A 21 -15.28 -6.37 -13.92
CA THR A 21 -16.72 -6.45 -13.62
C THR A 21 -17.35 -5.12 -13.22
N LEU A 22 -16.57 -4.06 -13.08
CA LEU A 22 -17.00 -2.74 -12.64
C LEU A 22 -16.67 -1.64 -13.66
N PRO A 23 -17.26 -0.44 -13.52
CA PRO A 23 -16.67 0.77 -14.08
C PRO A 23 -15.27 0.98 -13.49
N ALA A 24 -14.26 0.44 -14.16
CA ALA A 24 -12.86 0.48 -13.78
C ALA A 24 -12.06 1.24 -14.85
N LEU A 25 -10.84 1.62 -14.51
CA LEU A 25 -9.95 2.27 -15.47
C LEU A 25 -9.45 1.29 -16.55
N GLY A 26 -9.58 -0.04 -16.32
CA GLY A 26 -9.22 -1.09 -17.28
C GLY A 26 -7.78 -1.05 -17.75
N ALA A 27 -6.88 -0.50 -16.92
CA ALA A 27 -5.49 -0.29 -17.33
C ALA A 27 -4.68 -1.60 -17.37
N HIS A 28 -5.08 -2.59 -16.60
CA HIS A 28 -4.43 -3.89 -16.52
C HIS A 28 -5.40 -4.94 -15.97
N GLU A 29 -6.30 -5.41 -16.80
CA GLU A 29 -7.32 -6.38 -16.42
C GLU A 29 -6.70 -7.71 -15.95
N LEU A 30 -7.17 -8.20 -14.82
CA LEU A 30 -6.73 -9.46 -14.22
C LEU A 30 -7.92 -10.39 -13.98
N ALA A 31 -7.63 -11.68 -13.86
CA ALA A 31 -8.64 -12.65 -13.44
C ALA A 31 -9.22 -12.25 -12.06
N PRO A 32 -10.53 -12.48 -11.84
CA PRO A 32 -11.22 -12.08 -10.60
C PRO A 32 -10.52 -12.53 -9.32
N ALA A 33 -9.96 -13.73 -9.29
CA ALA A 33 -9.20 -14.24 -8.15
C ALA A 33 -7.94 -13.40 -7.84
N ALA A 34 -7.25 -12.90 -8.88
CA ALA A 34 -6.07 -12.04 -8.72
C ALA A 34 -6.46 -10.64 -8.23
N VAL A 35 -7.60 -10.10 -8.68
CA VAL A 35 -8.15 -8.84 -8.16
C VAL A 35 -8.47 -8.97 -6.68
N LEU A 36 -9.15 -10.04 -6.29
CA LEU A 36 -9.51 -10.33 -4.89
C LEU A 36 -8.29 -10.53 -4.00
N LEU A 37 -7.28 -11.28 -4.48
CA LEU A 37 -6.04 -11.49 -3.74
C LEU A 37 -5.24 -10.20 -3.60
N GLY A 38 -5.19 -9.38 -4.63
CA GLY A 38 -4.42 -8.14 -4.64
C GLY A 38 -5.02 -7.02 -3.78
N ALA A 39 -6.34 -6.98 -3.59
CA ALA A 39 -6.98 -5.92 -2.82
C ALA A 39 -6.45 -5.78 -1.37
N PRO A 40 -6.37 -6.83 -0.54
CA PRO A 40 -5.78 -6.74 0.80
C PRO A 40 -4.27 -6.47 0.75
N ILE A 41 -3.56 -6.92 -0.29
CA ILE A 41 -2.13 -6.68 -0.46
C ILE A 41 -1.89 -5.19 -0.75
N ALA A 42 -2.60 -4.60 -1.70
CA ALA A 42 -2.49 -3.18 -2.02
C ALA A 42 -2.91 -2.29 -0.83
N ALA A 43 -3.96 -2.70 -0.08
CA ALA A 43 -4.35 -2.03 1.16
C ALA A 43 -3.22 -2.01 2.20
N GLY A 44 -2.54 -3.12 2.39
CA GLY A 44 -1.39 -3.22 3.30
C GLY A 44 -0.15 -2.50 2.78
N ALA A 45 0.11 -2.58 1.49
CA ALA A 45 1.21 -1.87 0.83
C ALA A 45 1.07 -0.35 0.96
N ALA A 46 -0.17 0.17 0.96
CA ALA A 46 -0.45 1.56 1.24
C ALA A 46 -0.12 2.02 2.67
N LEU A 47 0.34 1.14 3.54
CA LEU A 47 0.81 1.49 4.89
C LEU A 47 2.34 1.47 4.99
N LEU A 48 3.05 0.94 3.98
CA LEU A 48 4.51 0.81 4.00
C LEU A 48 5.26 2.14 4.06
N PRO A 49 4.81 3.25 3.41
CA PRO A 49 5.49 4.54 3.55
C PRO A 49 5.63 5.00 5.00
N ASP A 50 4.63 4.73 5.85
CA ASP A 50 4.65 5.07 7.28
C ASP A 50 5.55 4.16 8.13
N ALA A 51 6.21 3.16 7.52
CA ALA A 51 7.18 2.31 8.25
C ALA A 51 8.39 3.09 8.79
N ASP A 52 8.60 4.31 8.33
CA ASP A 52 9.60 5.24 8.85
C ASP A 52 9.19 5.93 10.16
N HIS A 53 7.99 5.69 10.67
CA HIS A 53 7.45 6.34 11.86
C HIS A 53 7.22 5.33 12.99
N HIS A 54 7.87 5.54 14.12
CA HIS A 54 7.84 4.63 15.29
C HIS A 54 6.44 4.45 15.91
N SER A 55 5.53 5.41 15.73
CA SER A 55 4.15 5.33 16.23
C SER A 55 3.16 4.79 15.19
N ALA A 56 3.59 4.51 13.96
CA ALA A 56 2.73 3.90 12.97
C ALA A 56 2.24 2.52 13.43
N THR A 57 1.00 2.17 13.08
CA THR A 57 0.43 0.88 13.48
C THR A 57 1.31 -0.30 13.08
N ILE A 58 1.90 -0.26 11.88
CA ILE A 58 2.77 -1.33 11.38
C ILE A 58 4.07 -1.48 12.17
N ALA A 59 4.59 -0.43 12.78
CA ALA A 59 5.77 -0.50 13.67
C ALA A 59 5.51 -1.34 14.93
N HIS A 60 4.24 -1.57 15.26
CA HIS A 60 3.83 -2.41 16.39
C HIS A 60 3.39 -3.82 15.97
N SER A 61 3.60 -4.20 14.70
CA SER A 61 3.17 -5.50 14.15
C SER A 61 3.89 -6.69 14.78
N VAL A 62 5.16 -6.51 15.13
CA VAL A 62 5.97 -7.48 15.87
C VAL A 62 6.58 -6.77 17.08
N PRO A 63 6.36 -7.25 18.29
CA PRO A 63 6.91 -6.63 19.51
C PRO A 63 8.43 -6.43 19.39
N ILE A 64 8.94 -5.27 19.81
CA ILE A 64 10.35 -4.87 19.78
C ILE A 64 10.90 -4.77 18.34
N ALA A 65 10.90 -5.88 17.57
CA ALA A 65 11.49 -5.93 16.23
C ALA A 65 10.86 -4.91 15.26
N GLY A 66 9.53 -4.73 15.30
CA GLY A 66 8.83 -3.77 14.44
C GLY A 66 9.26 -2.33 14.73
N ARG A 67 9.42 -1.97 16.01
CA ARG A 67 9.89 -0.61 16.39
C ARG A 67 11.36 -0.39 16.02
N LEU A 68 12.21 -1.40 16.17
CA LEU A 68 13.61 -1.32 15.74
C LEU A 68 13.70 -1.16 14.22
N ALA A 69 12.94 -1.96 13.47
CA ALA A 69 12.87 -1.84 12.01
C ALA A 69 12.40 -0.44 11.58
N ALA A 70 11.33 0.09 12.19
CA ALA A 70 10.87 1.44 11.93
C ALA A 70 11.92 2.50 12.26
N GLY A 71 12.68 2.33 13.33
CA GLY A 71 13.80 3.20 13.68
C GLY A 71 14.91 3.19 12.62
N VAL A 72 15.31 2.01 12.15
CA VAL A 72 16.31 1.86 11.07
C VAL A 72 15.80 2.46 9.77
N VAL A 73 14.57 2.14 9.35
CA VAL A 73 13.96 2.69 8.15
C VAL A 73 13.90 4.22 8.23
N GLY A 74 13.46 4.78 9.37
CA GLY A 74 13.43 6.22 9.60
C GLY A 74 14.81 6.87 9.51
N ALA A 75 15.84 6.22 10.07
CA ALA A 75 17.21 6.73 10.01
C ALA A 75 17.74 6.74 8.57
N VAL A 76 17.59 5.65 7.83
CA VAL A 76 18.07 5.50 6.44
C VAL A 76 17.30 6.43 5.49
N SER A 77 15.98 6.57 5.68
CA SER A 77 15.14 7.46 4.86
C SER A 77 15.32 8.95 5.18
N GLY A 78 16.11 9.27 6.21
CA GLY A 78 16.36 10.64 6.67
C GLY A 78 15.24 11.21 7.56
N GLY A 79 14.34 10.39 8.05
CA GLY A 79 13.23 10.72 8.96
C GLY A 79 11.85 10.67 8.29
N HIS A 80 10.82 10.76 9.13
CA HIS A 80 9.43 10.68 8.67
C HIS A 80 9.09 11.70 7.57
N ARG A 81 8.27 11.28 6.62
CA ARG A 81 7.88 12.03 5.41
C ARG A 81 9.08 12.55 4.59
N LYS A 82 10.13 11.71 4.45
CA LYS A 82 11.27 12.00 3.58
C LYS A 82 11.44 10.87 2.55
N GLY A 83 12.48 10.04 2.66
CA GLY A 83 12.82 9.03 1.67
C GLY A 83 11.68 8.07 1.36
N MET A 84 11.00 7.57 2.40
CA MET A 84 9.85 6.66 2.22
C MET A 84 8.66 7.31 1.50
N HIS A 85 8.54 8.63 1.53
CA HIS A 85 7.44 9.36 0.86
C HIS A 85 7.91 9.96 -0.49
N SER A 86 8.72 9.22 -1.24
CA SER A 86 9.27 9.64 -2.53
C SER A 86 9.00 8.63 -3.65
N LEU A 87 9.09 9.08 -4.89
CA LEU A 87 9.03 8.19 -6.06
C LEU A 87 10.19 7.20 -6.11
N LEU A 88 11.34 7.56 -5.54
CA LEU A 88 12.48 6.65 -5.41
C LEU A 88 12.13 5.45 -4.52
N ALA A 89 11.39 5.66 -3.42
CA ALA A 89 10.94 4.58 -2.56
C ALA A 89 9.92 3.67 -3.26
N VAL A 90 9.02 4.22 -4.08
CA VAL A 90 8.11 3.41 -4.91
C VAL A 90 8.89 2.46 -5.80
N LEU A 91 9.88 2.99 -6.53
CA LEU A 91 10.75 2.18 -7.39
C LEU A 91 11.51 1.13 -6.58
N GLY A 92 12.08 1.54 -5.44
CA GLY A 92 12.81 0.63 -4.54
C GLY A 92 11.95 -0.52 -4.03
N VAL A 93 10.70 -0.25 -3.67
CA VAL A 93 9.75 -1.29 -3.21
C VAL A 93 9.35 -2.22 -4.36
N ILE A 94 9.05 -1.72 -5.56
CA ILE A 94 8.74 -2.56 -6.73
C ILE A 94 9.92 -3.48 -7.07
N VAL A 95 11.13 -2.93 -7.12
CA VAL A 95 12.35 -3.70 -7.38
C VAL A 95 12.62 -4.72 -6.27
N GLY A 96 12.49 -4.29 -5.00
CA GLY A 96 12.64 -5.18 -3.85
C GLY A 96 11.64 -6.33 -3.86
N MET A 97 10.39 -6.08 -4.27
CA MET A 97 9.36 -7.11 -4.42
C MET A 97 9.67 -8.11 -5.53
N ARG A 98 10.31 -7.67 -6.63
CA ARG A 98 10.78 -8.59 -7.67
C ARG A 98 11.84 -9.55 -7.13
N PHE A 99 12.85 -9.02 -6.44
CA PHE A 99 13.89 -9.86 -5.82
C PHE A 99 13.33 -10.77 -4.72
N LEU A 100 12.38 -10.28 -3.93
CA LEU A 100 11.73 -11.09 -2.90
C LEU A 100 10.92 -12.23 -3.54
N GLY A 101 10.30 -12.00 -4.71
CA GLY A 101 9.56 -13.01 -5.46
C GLY A 101 10.43 -14.20 -5.93
N GLU A 102 11.74 -13.98 -6.11
CA GLU A 102 12.70 -15.04 -6.49
C GLU A 102 13.13 -15.92 -5.31
N VAL A 103 12.75 -15.56 -4.07
CA VAL A 103 13.08 -16.36 -2.88
C VAL A 103 12.14 -17.56 -2.80
N VAL A 104 12.68 -18.73 -3.10
CA VAL A 104 11.96 -20.00 -3.12
C VAL A 104 12.54 -20.99 -2.13
N TRP A 105 11.73 -21.91 -1.69
CA TRP A 105 12.12 -23.08 -0.89
C TRP A 105 11.67 -24.35 -1.63
N HIS A 106 12.55 -25.34 -1.68
CA HIS A 106 12.27 -26.62 -2.31
C HIS A 106 12.06 -27.66 -1.20
N PRO A 107 10.80 -28.01 -0.88
CA PRO A 107 10.53 -29.09 0.07
C PRO A 107 11.04 -30.43 -0.49
N ASP A 108 11.60 -31.28 0.38
CA ASP A 108 12.05 -32.62 0.01
C ASP A 108 10.90 -33.42 -0.62
N GLY A 109 11.13 -33.96 -1.83
CA GLY A 109 10.15 -34.75 -2.58
C GLY A 109 9.09 -33.93 -3.33
N SER A 110 9.13 -32.59 -3.30
CA SER A 110 8.25 -31.74 -4.11
C SER A 110 8.85 -31.46 -5.48
N ALA A 111 8.04 -31.60 -6.54
CA ALA A 111 8.44 -31.23 -7.89
C ALA A 111 8.44 -29.71 -8.11
N GLU A 112 7.60 -28.99 -7.36
CA GLU A 112 7.41 -27.54 -7.50
C GLU A 112 7.99 -26.80 -6.30
N PRO A 113 8.66 -25.64 -6.53
CA PRO A 113 9.16 -24.81 -5.46
C PRO A 113 8.00 -24.10 -4.73
N TYR A 114 8.16 -23.89 -3.43
CA TYR A 114 7.31 -23.02 -2.66
C TYR A 114 7.88 -21.59 -2.67
N HIS A 115 7.10 -20.60 -3.14
CA HIS A 115 7.53 -19.21 -3.26
C HIS A 115 7.47 -18.49 -1.91
N LEU A 116 8.49 -18.70 -1.08
CA LEU A 116 8.57 -18.19 0.29
C LEU A 116 8.52 -16.66 0.34
N GLY A 117 9.22 -15.99 -0.57
CA GLY A 117 9.23 -14.53 -0.61
C GLY A 117 7.87 -13.93 -0.94
N VAL A 118 7.12 -14.56 -1.86
CA VAL A 118 5.73 -14.20 -2.15
C VAL A 118 4.87 -14.39 -0.92
N ALA A 119 4.97 -15.53 -0.26
CA ALA A 119 4.20 -15.85 0.94
C ALA A 119 4.43 -14.81 2.06
N ILE A 120 5.67 -14.43 2.31
CA ILE A 120 6.04 -13.42 3.32
C ILE A 120 5.44 -12.05 2.96
N ALA A 121 5.57 -11.62 1.71
CA ALA A 121 5.06 -10.32 1.27
C ALA A 121 3.55 -10.23 1.38
N VAL A 122 2.83 -11.25 0.91
CA VAL A 122 1.37 -11.34 0.98
C VAL A 122 0.91 -11.39 2.44
N ALA A 123 1.58 -12.20 3.26
CA ALA A 123 1.26 -12.32 4.70
C ALA A 123 1.41 -10.97 5.41
N ALA A 124 2.51 -10.27 5.21
CA ALA A 124 2.77 -8.99 5.87
C ALA A 124 1.77 -7.92 5.43
N CYS A 125 1.59 -7.70 4.12
CA CYS A 125 0.66 -6.70 3.61
C CYS A 125 -0.78 -7.00 4.07
N THR A 126 -1.23 -8.24 3.97
CA THR A 126 -2.57 -8.64 4.42
C THR A 126 -2.75 -8.42 5.91
N ALA A 127 -1.77 -8.81 6.75
CA ALA A 127 -1.85 -8.60 8.19
C ALA A 127 -1.96 -7.10 8.55
N PHE A 128 -1.21 -6.25 7.86
CA PHE A 128 -1.28 -4.79 8.05
C PHE A 128 -2.66 -4.24 7.68
N ALA A 129 -3.19 -4.65 6.53
CA ALA A 129 -4.53 -4.26 6.09
C ALA A 129 -5.61 -4.70 7.10
N LEU A 130 -5.63 -5.98 7.48
CA LEU A 130 -6.59 -6.53 8.44
C LEU A 130 -6.56 -5.78 9.78
N LYS A 131 -5.38 -5.44 10.26
CA LYS A 131 -5.21 -4.70 11.51
C LYS A 131 -5.71 -3.26 11.42
N VAL A 132 -5.29 -2.52 10.38
CA VAL A 132 -5.60 -1.10 10.25
C VAL A 132 -7.06 -0.88 9.89
N LEU A 133 -7.65 -1.74 9.05
CA LEU A 133 -9.08 -1.71 8.74
C LEU A 133 -9.97 -2.26 9.87
N ARG A 134 -9.36 -2.67 10.99
CA ARG A 134 -10.04 -3.20 12.19
C ARG A 134 -10.85 -4.49 11.93
N ILE A 135 -10.59 -5.20 10.84
CA ILE A 135 -11.15 -6.53 10.56
C ILE A 135 -10.61 -7.51 11.60
N ALA A 136 -9.30 -7.49 11.86
CA ALA A 136 -8.67 -8.18 12.96
C ALA A 136 -8.22 -7.18 14.04
N ARG A 137 -8.88 -7.16 15.21
CA ARG A 137 -8.58 -6.20 16.28
C ARG A 137 -7.25 -6.49 17.01
N ARG A 138 -6.75 -7.74 16.98
CA ARG A 138 -5.50 -8.16 17.64
C ARG A 138 -4.46 -8.58 16.61
N TRP A 139 -3.20 -8.29 16.84
CA TRP A 139 -2.11 -8.65 15.93
C TRP A 139 -2.02 -10.15 15.64
N PRO A 140 -2.16 -11.08 16.63
CA PRO A 140 -2.14 -12.51 16.33
C PRO A 140 -3.18 -12.94 15.30
N LEU A 141 -4.40 -12.39 15.36
CA LEU A 141 -5.46 -12.67 14.38
C LEU A 141 -5.13 -12.07 13.00
N ALA A 142 -4.58 -10.86 12.96
CA ALA A 142 -4.14 -10.23 11.72
C ALA A 142 -3.03 -11.05 11.06
N TRP A 143 -2.05 -11.49 11.82
CA TRP A 143 -0.98 -12.35 11.34
C TRP A 143 -1.47 -13.73 10.93
N ALA A 144 -2.41 -14.35 11.65
CA ALA A 144 -3.00 -15.63 11.27
C ALA A 144 -3.71 -15.53 9.90
N GLY A 145 -4.55 -14.49 9.69
CA GLY A 145 -5.18 -14.26 8.39
C GLY A 145 -4.19 -13.95 7.28
N GLY A 146 -3.18 -13.13 7.57
CA GLY A 146 -2.10 -12.82 6.64
C GLY A 146 -1.29 -14.06 6.28
N ALA A 147 -0.91 -14.89 7.26
CA ALA A 147 -0.16 -16.11 7.03
C ALA A 147 -0.96 -17.15 6.22
N ALA A 148 -2.25 -17.29 6.47
CA ALA A 148 -3.10 -18.18 5.69
C ALA A 148 -3.15 -17.77 4.21
N LEU A 149 -3.37 -16.48 3.93
CA LEU A 149 -3.38 -15.98 2.56
C LEU A 149 -1.99 -16.03 1.91
N GLY A 150 -0.94 -15.71 2.67
CA GLY A 150 0.44 -15.81 2.22
C GLY A 150 0.85 -17.23 1.88
N ALA A 151 0.48 -18.20 2.73
CA ALA A 151 0.74 -19.62 2.48
C ALA A 151 0.07 -20.08 1.17
N ALA A 152 -1.21 -19.74 0.98
CA ALA A 152 -1.91 -20.05 -0.25
C ALA A 152 -1.24 -19.40 -1.47
N ALA A 153 -0.87 -18.12 -1.38
CA ALA A 153 -0.18 -17.41 -2.46
C ALA A 153 1.17 -18.03 -2.82
N GLY A 154 1.93 -18.53 -1.84
CA GLY A 154 3.21 -19.20 -2.06
C GLY A 154 3.10 -20.47 -2.88
N PHE A 155 1.99 -21.20 -2.78
CA PHE A 155 1.70 -22.38 -3.61
C PHE A 155 1.17 -22.02 -4.99
N LEU A 156 0.42 -20.91 -5.13
CA LEU A 156 -0.17 -20.47 -6.40
C LEU A 156 0.82 -19.72 -7.31
N ALA A 157 1.95 -19.28 -6.77
CA ALA A 157 3.03 -18.66 -7.55
C ALA A 157 3.72 -19.73 -8.42
N PRO A 158 4.39 -19.36 -9.55
CA PRO A 158 4.58 -18.00 -10.05
C PRO A 158 3.46 -17.48 -10.96
N ALA A 159 2.65 -18.36 -11.56
CA ALA A 159 1.70 -17.99 -12.61
C ALA A 159 0.66 -16.93 -12.16
N GLN A 160 0.31 -16.96 -10.85
CA GLN A 160 -0.74 -16.12 -10.29
C GLN A 160 -0.19 -14.86 -9.57
N THR A 161 1.12 -14.64 -9.55
CA THR A 161 1.71 -13.57 -8.71
C THR A 161 2.70 -12.66 -9.44
N SER A 162 2.83 -12.79 -10.76
CA SER A 162 3.66 -11.89 -11.58
C SER A 162 3.29 -10.41 -11.44
N TRP A 163 2.04 -10.12 -11.11
CA TRP A 163 1.51 -8.79 -10.84
C TRP A 163 1.86 -8.26 -9.43
N LEU A 164 2.37 -9.08 -8.52
CA LEU A 164 2.58 -8.70 -7.11
C LEU A 164 3.46 -7.45 -6.93
N PRO A 165 4.60 -7.28 -7.62
CA PRO A 165 5.40 -6.05 -7.49
C PRO A 165 4.62 -4.79 -7.87
N TRP A 166 3.77 -4.87 -8.89
CA TRP A 166 2.90 -3.78 -9.31
C TRP A 166 1.79 -3.52 -8.31
N CYS A 167 1.18 -4.55 -7.74
CA CYS A 167 0.17 -4.44 -6.70
C CYS A 167 0.70 -3.66 -5.49
N VAL A 168 1.89 -4.01 -5.03
CA VAL A 168 2.55 -3.30 -3.94
C VAL A 168 2.90 -1.87 -4.34
N GLY A 169 3.38 -1.66 -5.56
CA GLY A 169 3.64 -0.33 -6.13
C GLY A 169 2.39 0.55 -6.18
N VAL A 170 1.25 0.00 -6.62
CA VAL A 170 -0.04 0.70 -6.67
C VAL A 170 -0.49 1.12 -5.27
N GLY A 171 -0.44 0.21 -4.30
CA GLY A 171 -0.78 0.53 -2.90
C GLY A 171 0.12 1.64 -2.35
N TYR A 172 1.43 1.53 -2.59
CA TYR A 172 2.39 2.54 -2.17
C TYR A 172 2.12 3.91 -2.82
N LEU A 173 1.86 3.95 -4.12
CA LEU A 173 1.50 5.18 -4.85
C LEU A 173 0.19 5.79 -4.35
N ALA A 174 -0.81 4.97 -4.01
CA ALA A 174 -2.07 5.44 -3.45
C ALA A 174 -1.86 6.16 -2.11
N HIS A 175 -0.92 5.68 -1.26
CA HIS A 175 -0.51 6.41 -0.06
C HIS A 175 0.07 7.78 -0.40
N LEU A 176 1.07 7.81 -1.28
CA LEU A 176 1.72 9.06 -1.67
C LEU A 176 0.71 10.06 -2.26
N ALA A 177 -0.20 9.60 -3.11
CA ALA A 177 -1.27 10.41 -3.67
C ALA A 177 -2.17 10.97 -2.56
N GLY A 178 -2.56 10.13 -1.59
CA GLY A 178 -3.35 10.54 -0.46
C GLY A 178 -2.68 11.65 0.37
N ASP A 179 -1.41 11.48 0.71
CA ASP A 179 -0.66 12.48 1.47
C ASP A 179 -0.38 13.76 0.68
N LEU A 180 -0.21 13.66 -0.65
CA LEU A 180 -0.11 14.80 -1.54
C LEU A 180 -1.37 15.68 -1.46
N LEU A 181 -2.54 15.08 -1.29
CA LEU A 181 -3.82 15.79 -1.19
C LEU A 181 -4.06 16.44 0.18
N THR A 182 -3.17 16.24 1.15
CA THR A 182 -3.24 16.91 2.48
C THR A 182 -2.37 18.16 2.54
N THR A 183 -2.59 18.98 3.56
CA THR A 183 -1.78 20.19 3.83
C THR A 183 -0.32 19.88 4.13
N GLY A 184 -0.03 18.67 4.63
CA GLY A 184 1.33 18.23 4.97
C GLY A 184 2.23 17.98 3.77
N GLY A 185 1.66 17.56 2.63
CA GLY A 185 2.39 17.25 1.40
C GLY A 185 3.51 16.23 1.58
N ILE A 186 4.24 15.97 0.51
CA ILE A 186 5.34 14.98 0.47
C ILE A 186 6.52 15.46 -0.38
N PRO A 187 7.74 15.01 -0.11
CA PRO A 187 8.93 15.32 -0.90
C PRO A 187 9.11 14.31 -2.05
N LEU A 188 8.22 14.34 -3.05
CA LEU A 188 8.18 13.39 -4.17
C LEU A 188 9.54 13.10 -4.80
N LEU A 189 10.41 14.12 -4.92
CA LEU A 189 11.70 14.04 -5.61
C LEU A 189 12.88 13.79 -4.65
N TRP A 190 12.63 13.43 -3.39
CA TRP A 190 13.72 13.10 -2.47
C TRP A 190 14.71 12.10 -3.10
N PRO A 191 16.05 12.27 -2.96
CA PRO A 191 16.75 13.19 -2.09
C PRO A 191 16.92 14.63 -2.63
N ILE A 192 16.45 14.89 -3.84
CA ILE A 192 16.54 16.21 -4.46
C ILE A 192 15.52 17.15 -3.81
N ARG A 193 16.01 18.24 -3.19
CA ARG A 193 15.16 19.23 -2.52
C ARG A 193 15.03 20.49 -3.35
N VAL A 194 13.97 20.57 -4.15
CA VAL A 194 13.66 21.78 -4.92
C VAL A 194 12.93 22.77 -4.02
N ARG A 195 13.69 23.66 -3.37
CA ARG A 195 13.12 24.68 -2.45
C ARG A 195 12.34 25.74 -3.21
N ALA A 196 11.17 26.12 -2.69
CA ALA A 196 10.38 27.21 -3.27
C ALA A 196 11.18 28.52 -3.30
N PRO A 197 11.28 29.18 -4.46
CA PRO A 197 11.95 30.48 -4.58
C PRO A 197 11.18 31.56 -3.80
N ARG A 198 11.85 32.70 -3.54
CA ARG A 198 11.28 33.76 -2.69
C ARG A 198 9.93 34.30 -3.21
N TRP A 199 9.77 34.42 -4.52
CA TRP A 199 8.54 34.88 -5.14
C TRP A 199 7.38 33.89 -4.93
N ALA A 200 7.60 32.59 -5.07
CA ALA A 200 6.60 31.55 -4.82
C ALA A 200 6.15 31.52 -3.36
N ARG A 201 7.07 31.77 -2.43
CA ARG A 201 6.76 31.84 -0.99
C ARG A 201 5.91 33.08 -0.61
N ARG A 202 5.95 34.14 -1.42
CA ARG A 202 5.15 35.36 -1.22
C ARG A 202 3.75 35.21 -1.80
N THR A 203 3.53 34.31 -2.76
CA THR A 203 2.24 34.07 -3.41
C THR A 203 1.39 33.13 -2.55
N PRO A 204 0.19 33.54 -2.07
CA PRO A 204 -0.62 32.76 -1.12
C PRO A 204 -0.97 31.35 -1.59
N LEU A 205 -1.26 31.16 -2.88
CA LEU A 205 -1.55 29.84 -3.46
C LEU A 205 -0.30 28.98 -3.56
N LEU A 206 0.78 29.52 -4.13
CA LEU A 206 2.01 28.74 -4.37
C LEU A 206 2.69 28.31 -3.08
N ARG A 207 2.61 29.08 -1.99
CA ARG A 207 3.17 28.68 -0.68
C ARG A 207 2.45 27.49 -0.05
N ARG A 208 1.18 27.23 -0.44
CA ARG A 208 0.40 26.06 0.01
C ARG A 208 0.74 24.81 -0.79
N VAL A 209 1.07 24.98 -2.08
CA VAL A 209 1.38 23.89 -2.99
C VAL A 209 2.87 23.52 -2.91
N TRP A 210 3.75 24.51 -2.87
CA TRP A 210 5.20 24.31 -2.84
C TRP A 210 5.73 24.67 -1.45
N LEU A 211 5.92 23.64 -0.63
CA LEU A 211 6.29 23.80 0.77
C LEU A 211 7.75 24.28 0.92
N ARG A 212 8.03 25.00 2.01
CA ARG A 212 9.37 25.57 2.28
C ARG A 212 10.49 24.53 2.27
N GLY A 213 10.19 23.30 2.72
CA GLY A 213 11.14 22.17 2.76
C GLY A 213 11.41 21.49 1.42
N GLY A 214 10.75 21.92 0.32
CA GLY A 214 10.85 21.30 -1.00
C GLY A 214 9.80 20.18 -1.23
N GLY A 215 8.85 20.01 -0.31
CA GLY A 215 7.69 19.14 -0.51
C GLY A 215 6.63 19.79 -1.40
N ILE A 216 5.79 18.97 -1.99
CA ILE A 216 4.64 19.37 -2.81
C ILE A 216 3.36 18.94 -2.10
N ALA A 217 2.34 19.80 -2.08
CA ALA A 217 1.02 19.52 -1.57
C ALA A 217 -0.04 20.03 -2.55
N VAL A 218 -1.15 19.33 -2.65
CA VAL A 218 -2.37 19.77 -3.34
C VAL A 218 -3.51 19.66 -2.32
N PRO A 219 -3.64 20.60 -1.36
CA PRO A 219 -4.39 20.42 -0.12
C PRO A 219 -5.91 20.44 -0.31
N VAL A 220 -6.43 19.57 -1.17
CA VAL A 220 -7.88 19.43 -1.44
C VAL A 220 -8.59 18.82 -0.22
N LEU A 221 -7.95 17.86 0.45
CA LEU A 221 -8.51 17.19 1.62
C LEU A 221 -8.35 18.00 2.91
N GLY A 222 -7.44 18.99 2.92
CA GLY A 222 -7.12 19.75 4.13
C GLY A 222 -6.20 18.96 5.09
N ASP A 223 -6.42 19.14 6.40
CA ASP A 223 -5.61 18.46 7.41
C ASP A 223 -6.01 17.00 7.57
N THR A 224 -5.06 16.18 8.02
CA THR A 224 -5.30 14.76 8.34
C THR A 224 -6.45 14.63 9.35
N GLY A 225 -7.40 13.75 9.05
CA GLY A 225 -8.60 13.52 9.85
C GLY A 225 -9.76 14.49 9.54
N SER A 226 -9.63 15.36 8.53
CA SER A 226 -10.71 16.28 8.12
C SER A 226 -11.95 15.53 7.64
N TRP A 227 -13.10 16.20 7.66
CA TRP A 227 -14.35 15.64 7.14
C TRP A 227 -14.26 15.25 5.65
N ARG A 228 -13.45 15.99 4.86
CA ARG A 228 -13.21 15.70 3.44
C ARG A 228 -12.45 14.39 3.26
N GLU A 229 -11.44 14.14 4.09
CA GLU A 229 -10.74 12.87 4.11
C GLU A 229 -11.68 11.72 4.52
N GLN A 230 -12.56 11.94 5.51
CA GLN A 230 -13.54 10.93 5.94
C GLN A 230 -14.56 10.62 4.84
N ALA A 231 -15.03 11.64 4.12
CA ALA A 231 -15.92 11.45 2.98
C ALA A 231 -15.25 10.65 1.85
N LEU A 232 -13.99 10.99 1.53
CA LEU A 232 -13.21 10.21 0.57
C LEU A 232 -13.00 8.77 1.04
N PHE A 233 -12.65 8.55 2.31
CA PHE A 233 -12.51 7.22 2.89
C PHE A 233 -13.80 6.41 2.76
N ALA A 234 -14.95 6.99 3.06
CA ALA A 234 -16.23 6.32 2.90
C ALA A 234 -16.50 5.93 1.44
N ALA A 235 -16.30 6.87 0.49
CA ALA A 235 -16.50 6.62 -0.93
C ALA A 235 -15.58 5.51 -1.47
N LEU A 236 -14.28 5.55 -1.14
CA LEU A 236 -13.30 4.55 -1.56
C LEU A 236 -13.58 3.18 -0.91
N SER A 237 -14.03 3.16 0.35
CA SER A 237 -14.42 1.93 1.03
C SER A 237 -15.66 1.29 0.39
N CYS A 238 -16.69 2.08 0.06
CA CYS A 238 -17.87 1.59 -0.65
C CYS A 238 -17.49 1.03 -2.03
N TYR A 239 -16.65 1.73 -2.79
CA TYR A 239 -16.18 1.27 -4.08
C TYR A 239 -15.37 -0.04 -3.96
N ALA A 240 -14.44 -0.12 -3.00
CA ALA A 240 -13.64 -1.32 -2.78
C ALA A 240 -14.50 -2.53 -2.36
N LEU A 241 -15.47 -2.32 -1.46
CA LEU A 241 -16.39 -3.37 -1.03
C LEU A 241 -17.28 -3.84 -2.17
N TRP A 242 -17.79 -2.93 -2.98
CA TRP A 242 -18.55 -3.26 -4.18
C TRP A 242 -17.69 -4.06 -5.16
N GLY A 243 -16.45 -3.64 -5.41
CA GLY A 243 -15.52 -4.36 -6.28
C GLY A 243 -15.23 -5.77 -5.80
N VAL A 244 -14.92 -5.93 -4.51
CA VAL A 244 -14.71 -7.26 -3.92
C VAL A 244 -15.95 -8.14 -4.08
N ALA A 245 -17.15 -7.62 -3.85
CA ALA A 245 -18.38 -8.38 -4.01
C ALA A 245 -18.62 -8.79 -5.48
N ALA A 246 -18.39 -7.88 -6.43
CA ALA A 246 -18.57 -8.16 -7.86
C ALA A 246 -17.57 -9.23 -8.36
N GLU A 247 -16.28 -9.11 -8.00
CA GLU A 247 -15.26 -10.09 -8.38
C GLU A 247 -15.48 -11.44 -7.68
N ALA A 248 -15.97 -11.46 -6.43
CA ALA A 248 -16.32 -12.69 -5.74
C ALA A 248 -17.49 -13.42 -6.43
N THR A 249 -18.51 -12.69 -6.89
CA THR A 249 -19.62 -13.29 -7.67
C THR A 249 -19.14 -13.84 -9.00
N ALA A 250 -18.19 -13.16 -9.67
CA ALA A 250 -17.60 -13.65 -10.92
C ALA A 250 -16.80 -14.94 -10.72
N VAL A 251 -16.04 -15.07 -9.63
CA VAL A 251 -15.34 -16.32 -9.28
C VAL A 251 -16.33 -17.46 -9.06
N LEU A 252 -17.41 -17.22 -8.32
CA LEU A 252 -18.42 -18.24 -8.04
C LEU A 252 -19.20 -18.65 -9.31
N ALA A 253 -19.50 -17.72 -10.20
CA ALA A 253 -20.18 -18.00 -11.46
C ALA A 253 -19.29 -18.73 -12.48
N GLY A 254 -17.99 -18.44 -12.51
CA GLY A 254 -17.02 -19.09 -13.41
C GLY A 254 -16.58 -20.48 -12.96
N GLY A 255 -16.86 -20.87 -11.70
CA GLY A 255 -16.54 -22.19 -11.15
C GLY A 255 -17.67 -23.22 -11.28
N MET A 256 -18.81 -22.84 -11.87
CA MET A 256 -19.91 -23.73 -12.23
C MET A 256 -19.83 -24.06 -13.73
#